data_f74b70716a4b17c09d196d92b2b98731
#
_entry.id   f74b70716a4b17c09d196d92b2b98731
#
_cell.length_a   1.000
_cell.length_b   1.000
_cell.length_c   1.000
_cell.angle_alpha   90.00
_cell.angle_beta   90.00
_cell.angle_gamma   90.00
#
_symmetry.space_group_name_H-M   'P 1'
#
loop_
_entity.id
_entity.type
_entity.pdbx_description
1 polymer ?
#
loop_
_entity_poly.entity_id
_entity_poly.type
_entity_poly.pdbx_seq_one_letter_code
_entity_poly.pdbx_strand_id
1 'polypeptide(L)'
;ELDNHMVTDRTYQQYINPERDMPAGAFAIHGLSEDFLADQPTFANIADDFLAFIGTAPLIIHNASFDMGFINAELARLGRDAVPMTQSVDTVAMARKKFPGAQASLDALCRRFGIDNSNRQLHGALLDSELLAEVYLELIGGRQPTLVLSDAAAATAAGADQPTLENRPTATDSRNAPAPRSHAPSAEELAAHAEFIGRLENPVWERS
;
A
#
# COMPACT_ATOMS: atom_id res chain seq x y z
N GLU A 1 -6.01 6.75 8.71
CA GLU A 1 -5.51 5.44 9.11
C GLU A 1 -5.95 4.35 8.12
N LEU A 2 -5.08 3.36 7.92
CA LEU A 2 -5.39 2.15 7.14
C LEU A 2 -5.23 0.94 8.07
N ASP A 3 -6.23 0.05 8.08
CA ASP A 3 -6.14 -1.26 8.72
C ASP A 3 -6.39 -2.35 7.68
N ASN A 4 -5.46 -3.30 7.55
CA ASN A 4 -5.52 -4.36 6.53
C ASN A 4 -5.85 -3.85 5.10
N HIS A 5 -5.21 -2.74 4.69
CA HIS A 5 -5.43 -2.08 3.39
C HIS A 5 -6.84 -1.48 3.20
N MET A 6 -7.59 -1.30 4.28
CA MET A 6 -8.87 -0.62 4.28
C MET A 6 -8.76 0.71 5.02
N VAL A 7 -9.35 1.77 4.46
CA VAL A 7 -9.45 3.06 5.16
C VAL A 7 -10.38 2.89 6.37
N THR A 8 -9.93 3.36 7.53
CA THR A 8 -10.73 3.37 8.75
C THR A 8 -11.43 4.72 8.95
N ASP A 9 -12.34 4.80 9.91
CA ASP A 9 -12.98 6.07 10.30
C ASP A 9 -12.07 6.94 11.19
N ARG A 10 -10.86 6.47 11.53
CA ARG A 10 -9.91 7.22 12.36
C ARG A 10 -9.05 8.11 11.50
N THR A 11 -9.23 9.42 11.68
CA THR A 11 -8.43 10.46 11.04
C THR A 11 -7.82 11.39 12.08
N TYR A 12 -6.68 11.96 11.76
CA TYR A 12 -6.05 13.03 12.54
C TYR A 12 -5.64 14.14 11.60
N GLN A 13 -6.18 15.32 11.81
CA GLN A 13 -5.82 16.53 11.09
C GLN A 13 -5.72 17.70 12.06
N GLN A 14 -4.63 18.46 12.00
CA GLN A 14 -4.42 19.62 12.84
C GLN A 14 -3.71 20.72 12.05
N TYR A 15 -4.28 21.92 12.07
CA TYR A 15 -3.57 23.13 11.67
C TYR A 15 -2.66 23.58 12.81
N ILE A 16 -1.47 24.04 12.47
CA ILE A 16 -0.42 24.34 13.42
C ILE A 16 0.06 25.78 13.19
N ASN A 17 0.17 26.57 14.26
CA ASN A 17 0.86 27.84 14.23
C ASN A 17 2.37 27.59 14.12
N PRO A 18 3.04 27.97 13.02
CA PRO A 18 4.46 27.72 12.83
C PRO A 18 5.36 28.70 13.63
N GLU A 19 4.77 29.67 14.32
CA GLU A 19 5.47 30.73 15.08
C GLU A 19 6.54 31.49 14.26
N ARG A 20 6.27 31.65 12.96
CA ARG A 20 7.13 32.37 12.00
C ARG A 20 6.32 32.90 10.83
N ASP A 21 6.89 33.84 10.12
CA ASP A 21 6.30 34.43 8.91
C ASP A 21 6.02 33.36 7.85
N MET A 22 4.92 33.55 7.11
CA MET A 22 4.50 32.66 6.03
C MET A 22 5.22 33.05 4.73
N PRO A 23 6.10 32.18 4.17
CA PRO A 23 6.68 32.42 2.86
C PRO A 23 5.61 32.44 1.77
N ALA A 24 5.65 33.43 0.87
CA ALA A 24 4.68 33.59 -0.21
C ALA A 24 4.56 32.32 -1.10
N GLY A 25 5.68 31.62 -1.31
CA GLY A 25 5.70 30.35 -2.05
C GLY A 25 4.92 29.23 -1.35
N ALA A 26 4.96 29.17 -0.02
CA ALA A 26 4.20 28.18 0.74
C ALA A 26 2.70 28.51 0.69
N PHE A 27 2.34 29.77 0.92
CA PHE A 27 0.96 30.25 0.82
C PHE A 27 0.33 29.93 -0.57
N ALA A 28 1.09 30.12 -1.65
CA ALA A 28 0.61 29.83 -3.00
C ALA A 28 0.30 28.32 -3.22
N ILE A 29 0.92 27.44 -2.43
CA ILE A 29 0.72 25.98 -2.53
C ILE A 29 -0.49 25.52 -1.71
N HIS A 30 -0.57 25.90 -0.43
CA HIS A 30 -1.58 25.36 0.50
C HIS A 30 -2.71 26.35 0.82
N GLY A 31 -2.59 27.65 0.47
CA GLY A 31 -3.64 28.65 0.64
C GLY A 31 -3.95 29.07 2.09
N LEU A 32 -3.14 28.63 3.07
CA LEU A 32 -3.35 28.96 4.48
C LEU A 32 -2.69 30.30 4.80
N SER A 33 -3.48 31.29 5.27
CA SER A 33 -2.96 32.61 5.63
C SER A 33 -2.25 32.59 6.99
N GLU A 34 -1.35 33.53 7.21
CA GLU A 34 -0.67 33.72 8.48
C GLU A 34 -1.68 34.04 9.60
N ASP A 35 -2.64 34.93 9.31
CA ASP A 35 -3.72 35.27 10.25
C ASP A 35 -4.53 34.06 10.70
N PHE A 36 -4.83 33.15 9.75
CA PHE A 36 -5.55 31.91 10.08
C PHE A 36 -4.72 30.98 10.97
N LEU A 37 -3.42 30.89 10.72
CA LEU A 37 -2.53 30.02 11.48
C LEU A 37 -2.13 30.62 12.84
N ALA A 38 -2.19 31.92 13.01
CA ALA A 38 -1.84 32.59 14.28
C ALA A 38 -2.69 32.10 15.46
N ASP A 39 -3.96 31.79 15.22
CA ASP A 39 -4.91 31.30 16.23
C ASP A 39 -4.86 29.77 16.44
N GLN A 40 -4.01 29.04 15.70
CA GLN A 40 -3.89 27.59 15.82
C GLN A 40 -2.92 27.20 16.95
N PRO A 41 -3.05 25.97 17.50
CA PRO A 41 -2.09 25.46 18.47
C PRO A 41 -0.69 25.35 17.86
N THR A 42 0.34 25.49 18.67
CA THR A 42 1.72 25.20 18.27
C THR A 42 1.95 23.68 18.21
N PHE A 43 3.04 23.24 17.58
CA PHE A 43 3.40 21.82 17.56
C PHE A 43 3.59 21.25 18.99
N ALA A 44 4.10 22.05 19.91
CA ALA A 44 4.25 21.67 21.32
C ALA A 44 2.92 21.24 21.97
N ASN A 45 1.82 21.89 21.61
CA ASN A 45 0.50 21.63 22.19
C ASN A 45 -0.11 20.31 21.67
N ILE A 46 0.26 19.87 20.45
CA ILE A 46 -0.36 18.73 19.79
C ILE A 46 0.57 17.52 19.67
N ALA A 47 1.81 17.65 20.07
CA ALA A 47 2.82 16.60 19.86
C ALA A 47 2.46 15.27 20.53
N ASP A 48 1.86 15.30 21.72
CA ASP A 48 1.45 14.07 22.42
C ASP A 48 0.32 13.35 21.69
N ASP A 49 -0.70 14.08 21.25
CA ASP A 49 -1.83 13.53 20.50
C ASP A 49 -1.37 12.99 19.14
N PHE A 50 -0.47 13.71 18.46
CA PHE A 50 0.12 13.26 17.21
C PHE A 50 0.90 11.96 17.39
N LEU A 51 1.80 11.89 18.39
CA LEU A 51 2.59 10.69 18.67
C LEU A 51 1.71 9.52 19.10
N ALA A 52 0.66 9.78 19.87
CA ALA A 52 -0.31 8.76 20.26
C ALA A 52 -1.09 8.22 19.05
N PHE A 53 -1.44 9.10 18.09
CA PHE A 53 -2.12 8.70 16.87
C PHE A 53 -1.27 7.82 15.96
N ILE A 54 -0.02 8.22 15.69
CA ILE A 54 0.88 7.46 14.80
C ILE A 54 1.40 6.17 15.46
N GLY A 55 1.57 6.16 16.78
CA GLY A 55 2.09 5.01 17.52
C GLY A 55 3.34 4.41 16.88
N THR A 56 3.37 3.09 16.74
CA THR A 56 4.44 2.32 16.08
C THR A 56 4.05 1.84 14.68
N ALA A 57 2.90 2.27 14.15
CA ALA A 57 2.44 1.88 12.83
C ALA A 57 3.33 2.46 11.73
N PRO A 58 3.50 1.77 10.58
CA PRO A 58 4.19 2.32 9.42
C PRO A 58 3.53 3.61 8.91
N LEU A 59 4.33 4.66 8.70
CA LEU A 59 3.89 5.94 8.18
C LEU A 59 4.05 5.96 6.66
N ILE A 60 2.95 5.94 5.93
CA ILE A 60 2.97 6.01 4.46
C ILE A 60 3.06 7.48 4.06
N ILE A 61 4.17 7.87 3.45
CA ILE A 61 4.48 9.25 3.14
C ILE A 61 4.95 9.37 1.68
N HIS A 62 4.58 10.46 1.02
CA HIS A 62 5.05 10.76 -0.34
C HIS A 62 6.27 11.67 -0.29
N ASN A 63 7.47 11.12 -0.52
CA ASN A 63 8.78 11.76 -0.28
C ASN A 63 9.11 11.87 1.22
N ALA A 64 9.14 10.73 1.89
CA ALA A 64 9.22 10.60 3.34
C ALA A 64 10.37 11.37 4.01
N SER A 65 11.51 11.53 3.35
CA SER A 65 12.65 12.26 3.90
C SER A 65 12.33 13.73 4.22
N PHE A 66 11.42 14.33 3.44
CA PHE A 66 11.01 15.72 3.65
C PHE A 66 10.16 15.85 4.93
N ASP A 67 9.07 15.12 5.03
CA ASP A 67 8.15 15.22 6.16
C ASP A 67 8.79 14.72 7.46
N MET A 68 9.49 13.59 7.42
CA MET A 68 10.22 13.06 8.57
C MET A 68 11.29 14.02 9.09
N GLY A 69 11.93 14.77 8.19
CA GLY A 69 12.88 15.82 8.57
C GLY A 69 12.22 16.93 9.39
N PHE A 70 11.05 17.40 8.98
CA PHE A 70 10.30 18.44 9.73
C PHE A 70 9.76 17.90 11.06
N ILE A 71 9.11 16.74 11.04
CA ILE A 71 8.58 16.11 12.26
C ILE A 71 9.68 15.95 13.30
N ASN A 72 10.83 15.40 12.91
CA ASN A 72 11.93 15.14 13.82
C ASN A 72 12.62 16.44 14.29
N ALA A 73 12.65 17.50 13.45
CA ALA A 73 13.15 18.79 13.87
C ALA A 73 12.26 19.43 14.96
N GLU A 74 10.94 19.34 14.81
CA GLU A 74 10.00 19.84 15.82
C GLU A 74 10.06 19.00 17.11
N LEU A 75 10.15 17.67 17.02
CA LEU A 75 10.32 16.81 18.18
C LEU A 75 11.62 17.10 18.92
N ALA A 76 12.72 17.31 18.19
CA ALA A 76 14.01 17.66 18.80
C ALA A 76 13.97 19.02 19.56
N ARG A 77 13.22 20.02 19.06
CA ARG A 77 13.00 21.29 19.77
C ARG A 77 12.30 21.10 21.11
N LEU A 78 11.44 20.07 21.20
CA LEU A 78 10.72 19.72 22.42
C LEU A 78 11.53 18.74 23.32
N GLY A 79 12.76 18.38 22.94
CA GLY A 79 13.57 17.39 23.67
C GLY A 79 12.99 15.98 23.64
N ARG A 80 12.20 15.66 22.60
CA ARG A 80 11.61 14.33 22.44
C ARG A 80 12.42 13.46 21.48
N ASP A 81 12.24 12.15 21.61
CA ASP A 81 12.87 11.17 20.73
C ASP A 81 12.35 11.32 19.28
N ALA A 82 13.26 11.14 18.33
CA ALA A 82 12.92 11.17 16.92
C ALA A 82 12.11 9.93 16.50
N VAL A 83 11.14 10.12 15.62
CA VAL A 83 10.47 9.02 14.90
C VAL A 83 11.49 8.41 13.93
N PRO A 84 11.78 7.09 14.01
CA PRO A 84 12.80 6.48 13.18
C PRO A 84 12.39 6.44 11.70
N MET A 85 13.34 6.68 10.78
CA MET A 85 13.09 6.58 9.33
C MET A 85 12.60 5.19 8.90
N THR A 86 12.95 4.14 9.64
CA THR A 86 12.48 2.77 9.41
C THR A 86 10.98 2.60 9.63
N GLN A 87 10.33 3.53 10.33
CA GLN A 87 8.88 3.57 10.49
C GLN A 87 8.20 4.16 9.25
N SER A 88 8.91 4.84 8.35
CA SER A 88 8.33 5.44 7.15
C SER A 88 8.36 4.51 5.94
N VAL A 89 7.30 4.57 5.13
CA VAL A 89 7.17 3.93 3.81
C VAL A 89 7.09 5.03 2.78
N ASP A 90 8.14 5.19 1.96
CA ASP A 90 8.22 6.23 0.93
C ASP A 90 7.59 5.77 -0.38
N THR A 91 6.43 6.33 -0.72
CA THR A 91 5.72 5.99 -1.95
C THR A 91 6.41 6.50 -3.22
N VAL A 92 7.25 7.55 -3.15
CA VAL A 92 8.08 7.99 -4.28
C VAL A 92 9.15 6.94 -4.59
N ALA A 93 9.81 6.40 -3.56
CA ALA A 93 10.79 5.33 -3.73
C ALA A 93 10.14 4.06 -4.30
N MET A 94 8.94 3.70 -3.80
CA MET A 94 8.15 2.57 -4.34
C MET A 94 7.80 2.79 -5.81
N ALA A 95 7.29 3.97 -6.16
CA ALA A 95 6.90 4.31 -7.52
C ALA A 95 8.10 4.26 -8.49
N ARG A 96 9.25 4.82 -8.09
CA ARG A 96 10.49 4.78 -8.90
C ARG A 96 10.99 3.35 -9.12
N LYS A 97 10.84 2.48 -8.11
CA LYS A 97 11.20 1.06 -8.23
C LYS A 97 10.26 0.32 -9.19
N LYS A 98 8.94 0.60 -9.09
CA LYS A 98 7.90 -0.06 -9.91
C LYS A 98 7.88 0.45 -11.35
N PHE A 99 8.18 1.75 -11.57
CA PHE A 99 8.12 2.45 -12.85
C PHE A 99 9.39 3.27 -13.09
N PRO A 100 10.53 2.63 -13.40
CA PRO A 100 11.80 3.33 -13.64
C PRO A 100 11.67 4.37 -14.74
N GLY A 101 12.18 5.58 -14.49
CA GLY A 101 12.16 6.69 -15.46
C GLY A 101 10.83 7.44 -15.57
N ALA A 102 9.75 7.00 -14.91
CA ALA A 102 8.48 7.69 -14.92
C ALA A 102 8.39 8.79 -13.85
N GLN A 103 7.50 9.76 -14.07
CA GLN A 103 7.17 10.77 -13.06
C GLN A 103 6.52 10.08 -11.85
N ALA A 104 6.98 10.47 -10.65
CA ALA A 104 6.53 9.91 -9.38
C ALA A 104 5.85 10.95 -8.46
N SER A 105 5.37 12.07 -8.99
CA SER A 105 4.53 13.00 -8.22
C SER A 105 3.16 12.37 -7.94
N LEU A 106 2.49 12.79 -6.85
CA LEU A 106 1.17 12.27 -6.48
C LEU A 106 0.18 12.38 -7.64
N ASP A 107 0.13 13.52 -8.33
CA ASP A 107 -0.72 13.74 -9.51
C ASP A 107 -0.37 12.80 -10.67
N ALA A 108 0.91 12.53 -10.91
CA ALA A 108 1.33 11.61 -11.95
C ALA A 108 0.92 10.17 -11.64
N LEU A 109 0.96 9.78 -10.36
CA LEU A 109 0.53 8.47 -9.90
C LEU A 109 -1.00 8.35 -9.92
N CYS A 110 -1.75 9.36 -9.49
CA CYS A 110 -3.21 9.39 -9.63
C CYS A 110 -3.63 9.19 -11.09
N ARG A 111 -3.06 9.95 -12.03
CA ARG A 111 -3.34 9.78 -13.47
C ARG A 111 -2.98 8.38 -13.98
N ARG A 112 -1.88 7.80 -13.53
CA ARG A 112 -1.44 6.46 -13.94
C ARG A 112 -2.38 5.37 -13.47
N PHE A 113 -2.91 5.49 -12.27
CA PHE A 113 -3.81 4.50 -11.67
C PHE A 113 -5.30 4.80 -11.90
N GLY A 114 -5.64 5.90 -12.59
CA GLY A 114 -7.03 6.29 -12.84
C GLY A 114 -7.76 6.76 -11.59
N ILE A 115 -7.01 7.28 -10.61
CA ILE A 115 -7.57 7.86 -9.38
C ILE A 115 -8.01 9.29 -9.68
N ASP A 116 -9.26 9.63 -9.35
CA ASP A 116 -9.82 10.96 -9.58
C ASP A 116 -9.24 11.96 -8.56
N ASN A 117 -8.45 12.90 -9.07
CA ASN A 117 -7.89 14.00 -8.30
C ASN A 117 -8.44 15.38 -8.73
N SER A 118 -9.59 15.43 -9.39
CA SER A 118 -10.19 16.66 -9.93
C SER A 118 -10.51 17.70 -8.85
N ASN A 119 -10.81 17.28 -7.64
CA ASN A 119 -11.11 18.15 -6.50
C ASN A 119 -9.85 18.76 -5.83
N ARG A 120 -8.66 18.38 -6.30
CA ARG A 120 -7.37 18.86 -5.75
C ARG A 120 -7.00 20.21 -6.35
N GLN A 121 -7.74 21.27 -5.98
CA GLN A 121 -7.43 22.65 -6.44
C GLN A 121 -6.29 23.28 -5.62
N LEU A 122 -6.22 22.98 -4.32
CA LEU A 122 -5.13 23.34 -3.41
C LEU A 122 -4.65 22.05 -2.73
N HIS A 123 -3.39 22.04 -2.29
CA HIS A 123 -2.80 20.90 -1.58
C HIS A 123 -3.38 20.80 -0.16
N GLY A 124 -4.63 20.37 -0.05
CA GLY A 124 -5.28 20.08 1.22
C GLY A 124 -4.74 18.79 1.85
N ALA A 125 -4.15 18.89 3.04
CA ALA A 125 -3.47 17.76 3.68
C ALA A 125 -4.34 16.50 3.81
N LEU A 126 -5.63 16.66 4.13
CA LEU A 126 -6.54 15.51 4.28
C LEU A 126 -6.82 14.85 2.91
N LEU A 127 -7.16 15.65 1.90
CA LEU A 127 -7.40 15.14 0.55
C LEU A 127 -6.14 14.48 -0.03
N ASP A 128 -4.98 15.09 0.17
CA ASP A 128 -3.70 14.50 -0.27
C ASP A 128 -3.42 13.17 0.44
N SER A 129 -3.79 13.03 1.71
CA SER A 129 -3.67 11.77 2.45
C SER A 129 -4.62 10.70 1.96
N GLU A 130 -5.86 11.05 1.57
CA GLU A 130 -6.83 10.13 0.98
C GLU A 130 -6.35 9.63 -0.38
N LEU A 131 -5.93 10.54 -1.27
CA LEU A 131 -5.35 10.20 -2.57
C LEU A 131 -4.08 9.34 -2.42
N LEU A 132 -3.25 9.66 -1.43
CA LEU A 132 -2.05 8.88 -1.13
C LEU A 132 -2.38 7.46 -0.67
N ALA A 133 -3.42 7.28 0.12
CA ALA A 133 -3.88 5.96 0.54
C ALA A 133 -4.28 5.09 -0.66
N GLU A 134 -5.04 5.65 -1.62
CA GLU A 134 -5.41 4.95 -2.86
C GLU A 134 -4.17 4.63 -3.72
N VAL A 135 -3.28 5.60 -3.92
CA VAL A 135 -2.02 5.41 -4.66
C VAL A 135 -1.16 4.33 -4.01
N TYR A 136 -1.06 4.31 -2.69
CA TYR A 136 -0.29 3.29 -1.97
C TYR A 136 -0.87 1.89 -2.21
N LEU A 137 -2.20 1.73 -2.13
CA LEU A 137 -2.86 0.46 -2.42
C LEU A 137 -2.55 -0.05 -3.83
N GLU A 138 -2.57 0.83 -4.84
CA GLU A 138 -2.20 0.47 -6.21
C GLU A 138 -0.70 0.13 -6.36
N LEU A 139 0.17 0.82 -5.62
CA LEU A 139 1.60 0.53 -5.62
C LEU A 139 1.92 -0.85 -5.06
N ILE A 140 1.23 -1.30 -4.02
CA ILE A 140 1.42 -2.64 -3.44
C ILE A 140 0.71 -3.76 -4.21
N GLY A 141 -0.09 -3.43 -5.24
CA GLY A 141 -0.76 -4.42 -6.09
C GLY A 141 -2.28 -4.48 -5.91
N GLY A 142 -2.89 -3.43 -5.34
CA GLY A 142 -4.33 -3.32 -5.09
C GLY A 142 -4.76 -3.92 -3.75
N ARG A 143 -6.06 -3.92 -3.50
CA ARG A 143 -6.65 -4.44 -2.25
C ARG A 143 -6.58 -5.96 -2.11
N GLN A 144 -6.29 -6.67 -3.20
CA GLN A 144 -6.11 -8.12 -3.15
C GLN A 144 -4.63 -8.44 -2.94
N PRO A 145 -4.27 -9.20 -1.90
CA PRO A 145 -2.91 -9.69 -1.76
C PRO A 145 -2.57 -10.54 -3.00
N THR A 146 -1.47 -10.21 -3.67
CA THR A 146 -0.97 -11.01 -4.79
C THR A 146 -0.74 -12.41 -4.26
N LEU A 147 -1.43 -13.40 -4.82
CA LEU A 147 -1.14 -14.79 -4.56
C LEU A 147 0.24 -15.08 -5.18
N VAL A 148 1.28 -14.89 -4.42
CA VAL A 148 2.63 -15.32 -4.81
C VAL A 148 2.64 -16.84 -4.68
N LEU A 149 2.27 -17.50 -5.75
CA LEU A 149 2.68 -18.89 -5.95
C LEU A 149 4.19 -18.82 -6.12
N SER A 150 4.93 -19.05 -5.04
CA SER A 150 6.38 -19.21 -5.13
C SER A 150 6.64 -20.38 -6.07
N ASP A 151 7.09 -20.07 -7.28
CA ASP A 151 7.68 -21.03 -8.19
C ASP A 151 8.96 -21.57 -7.55
N ALA A 152 8.81 -22.43 -6.56
CA ALA A 152 9.91 -23.24 -6.03
C ALA A 152 10.47 -24.20 -7.11
N ALA A 153 9.86 -24.21 -8.29
CA ALA A 153 10.27 -25.06 -9.42
C ALA A 153 11.13 -24.35 -10.48
N ALA A 154 11.25 -23.01 -10.45
CA ALA A 154 12.04 -22.28 -11.47
C ALA A 154 13.48 -21.95 -11.05
N ALA A 155 13.92 -22.31 -9.85
CA ALA A 155 15.27 -22.02 -9.36
C ALA A 155 16.32 -23.11 -9.69
N THR A 156 16.00 -24.11 -10.53
CA THR A 156 16.93 -25.21 -10.86
C THR A 156 17.53 -25.15 -12.28
N ALA A 157 17.39 -24.02 -12.99
CA ALA A 157 17.90 -23.90 -14.35
C ALA A 157 18.82 -22.68 -14.57
N ALA A 158 19.74 -22.36 -13.66
CA ALA A 158 20.89 -21.48 -13.96
C ALA A 158 22.04 -21.81 -13.01
N GLY A 159 22.89 -22.65 -13.47
CA GLY A 159 24.28 -22.93 -13.27
C GLY A 159 25.04 -22.47 -12.04
N ALA A 160 25.80 -23.42 -11.58
CA ALA A 160 27.09 -23.34 -10.88
C ALA A 160 27.08 -23.54 -9.36
N ASP A 161 27.82 -24.54 -9.03
CA ASP A 161 28.43 -24.95 -7.76
C ASP A 161 27.53 -25.69 -6.76
N GLN A 162 27.74 -26.98 -6.73
CA GLN A 162 27.17 -27.92 -5.76
C GLN A 162 27.89 -27.76 -4.42
N PRO A 163 27.17 -27.46 -3.34
CA PRO A 163 27.57 -27.94 -2.02
C PRO A 163 26.95 -29.33 -1.79
N THR A 164 27.81 -30.20 -1.33
CA THR A 164 27.61 -31.59 -0.95
C THR A 164 26.29 -31.86 -0.23
N LEU A 165 25.59 -32.87 -0.73
CA LEU A 165 24.39 -33.50 -0.18
C LEU A 165 24.65 -34.18 1.18
N GLU A 166 24.57 -33.43 2.28
CA GLU A 166 24.36 -34.02 3.62
C GLU A 166 23.41 -33.09 4.40
N ASN A 167 22.16 -33.30 4.24
CA ASN A 167 20.96 -33.04 5.06
C ASN A 167 19.72 -32.77 4.22
N ARG A 168 19.37 -33.73 3.39
CA ARG A 168 18.03 -33.78 2.83
C ARG A 168 17.14 -34.44 3.91
N PRO A 169 16.09 -33.80 4.46
CA PRO A 169 15.11 -34.53 5.25
C PRO A 169 14.51 -35.60 4.32
N THR A 170 14.77 -36.82 4.66
CA THR A 170 14.20 -38.02 4.05
C THR A 170 12.70 -37.84 3.90
N ALA A 171 12.22 -38.20 2.73
CA ALA A 171 10.82 -38.22 2.32
C ALA A 171 9.88 -38.49 3.52
N THR A 172 9.05 -37.50 3.82
CA THR A 172 7.93 -37.64 4.74
C THR A 172 7.12 -38.86 4.33
N ASP A 173 6.97 -39.74 5.29
CA ASP A 173 6.25 -40.99 5.27
C ASP A 173 4.93 -40.87 4.43
N SER A 174 4.96 -41.35 3.23
CA SER A 174 3.80 -41.39 2.30
C SER A 174 2.66 -42.26 2.81
N ARG A 175 2.77 -42.82 4.02
CA ARG A 175 1.78 -43.70 4.64
C ARG A 175 0.55 -42.97 5.19
N ASN A 176 0.55 -41.63 5.23
CA ASN A 176 -0.57 -40.85 5.74
C ASN A 176 -1.13 -39.82 4.73
N ALA A 177 -0.80 -39.95 3.46
CA ALA A 177 -1.45 -39.15 2.44
C ALA A 177 -2.92 -39.63 2.29
N PRO A 178 -3.92 -38.75 2.37
CA PRO A 178 -5.29 -39.13 2.13
C PRO A 178 -5.42 -39.72 0.72
N ALA A 179 -6.20 -40.79 0.58
CA ALA A 179 -6.43 -41.40 -0.71
C ALA A 179 -6.88 -40.36 -1.74
N PRO A 180 -6.39 -40.42 -2.99
CA PRO A 180 -6.84 -39.51 -4.05
C PRO A 180 -8.37 -39.55 -4.15
N ARG A 181 -9.00 -38.37 -4.03
CA ARG A 181 -10.44 -38.26 -4.22
C ARG A 181 -10.74 -38.54 -5.68
N SER A 182 -11.78 -39.36 -5.94
CA SER A 182 -12.28 -39.49 -7.28
C SER A 182 -12.83 -38.16 -7.78
N HIS A 183 -12.29 -37.69 -8.89
CA HIS A 183 -12.77 -36.46 -9.57
C HIS A 183 -13.72 -36.81 -10.72
N ALA A 184 -14.11 -38.06 -10.85
CA ALA A 184 -15.13 -38.45 -11.83
C ALA A 184 -16.48 -37.86 -11.38
N PRO A 185 -17.20 -37.15 -12.28
CA PRO A 185 -18.49 -36.58 -11.98
C PRO A 185 -19.51 -37.74 -11.67
N SER A 186 -20.42 -37.46 -10.75
CA SER A 186 -21.51 -38.35 -10.42
C SER A 186 -22.50 -38.47 -11.60
N ALA A 187 -23.32 -39.53 -11.58
CA ALA A 187 -24.36 -39.70 -12.59
C ALA A 187 -25.38 -38.53 -12.60
N GLU A 188 -25.65 -37.96 -11.44
CA GLU A 188 -26.53 -36.80 -11.28
C GLU A 188 -25.90 -35.52 -11.88
N GLU A 189 -24.61 -35.28 -11.64
CA GLU A 189 -23.88 -34.14 -12.24
C GLU A 189 -23.78 -34.28 -13.76
N LEU A 190 -23.57 -35.50 -14.29
CA LEU A 190 -23.57 -35.75 -15.73
C LEU A 190 -24.93 -35.48 -16.35
N ALA A 191 -26.01 -35.87 -15.69
CA ALA A 191 -27.38 -35.63 -16.16
C ALA A 191 -27.71 -34.12 -16.14
N ALA A 192 -27.37 -33.41 -15.07
CA ALA A 192 -27.55 -31.99 -14.97
C ALA A 192 -26.73 -31.22 -16.02
N HIS A 193 -25.50 -31.65 -16.27
CA HIS A 193 -24.65 -31.07 -17.31
C HIS A 193 -25.24 -31.32 -18.71
N ALA A 194 -25.71 -32.51 -19.02
CA ALA A 194 -26.34 -32.84 -20.30
C ALA A 194 -27.61 -31.97 -20.54
N GLU A 195 -28.44 -31.81 -19.51
CA GLU A 195 -29.62 -30.95 -19.56
C GLU A 195 -29.24 -29.48 -19.81
N PHE A 196 -28.18 -28.97 -19.13
CA PHE A 196 -27.67 -27.63 -19.33
C PHE A 196 -27.15 -27.43 -20.75
N ILE A 197 -26.36 -28.35 -21.29
CA ILE A 197 -25.83 -28.30 -22.66
C ILE A 197 -26.97 -28.29 -23.69
N GLY A 198 -28.01 -29.09 -23.47
CA GLY A 198 -29.17 -29.13 -24.36
C GLY A 198 -29.99 -27.84 -24.44
N ARG A 199 -29.78 -26.90 -23.49
CA ARG A 199 -30.41 -25.56 -23.51
C ARG A 199 -29.57 -24.49 -24.23
N LEU A 200 -28.32 -24.80 -24.58
CA LEU A 200 -27.43 -23.88 -25.23
C LEU A 200 -27.58 -23.95 -26.75
N GLU A 201 -27.71 -22.80 -27.42
CA GLU A 201 -27.61 -22.68 -28.85
C GLU A 201 -26.15 -22.77 -29.30
N ASN A 202 -25.75 -23.82 -30.01
CA ASN A 202 -24.38 -24.11 -30.51
C ASN A 202 -23.31 -24.30 -29.39
N PRO A 203 -23.43 -25.28 -28.51
CA PRO A 203 -22.42 -25.54 -27.50
C PRO A 203 -21.07 -25.93 -28.11
N VAL A 204 -20.00 -25.33 -27.62
CA VAL A 204 -18.63 -25.51 -28.14
C VAL A 204 -18.13 -26.94 -27.98
N TRP A 205 -18.66 -27.69 -26.99
CA TRP A 205 -18.25 -29.05 -26.63
C TRP A 205 -18.77 -30.13 -27.57
N GLU A 206 -19.75 -29.84 -28.43
CA GLU A 206 -20.27 -30.78 -29.42
C GLU A 206 -19.59 -30.65 -30.80
N ARG A 207 -18.63 -29.75 -30.92
CA ARG A 207 -17.82 -29.58 -32.15
C ARG A 207 -16.60 -30.51 -32.08
N SER A 208 -16.75 -31.75 -32.50
CA SER A 208 -15.65 -32.70 -32.78
C SER A 208 -15.08 -32.45 -34.17
#